data_078974eeb4b4867431e454ff0837fb12
#
_entry.id   078974eeb4b4867431e454ff0837fb12
#
_cell.length_a   1.000
_cell.length_b   1.000
_cell.length_c   1.000
_cell.angle_alpha   90.00
_cell.angle_beta   90.00
_cell.angle_gamma   90.00
#
_symmetry.space_group_name_H-M   'P 1'
#
loop_
_entity.id
_entity.type
_entity.pdbx_description
1 polymer ?
#
loop_
_entity_poly.entity_id
_entity_poly.type
_entity_poly.pdbx_seq_one_letter_code
_entity_poly.pdbx_strand_id
1 'polypeptide(L)'
;KIRAKDFDKSGELVFRIIETTVGRVLFNQVVPEKSGFINEVLTKKSLRDIIGNILKLTSVPETADFLDKIKSMGFSFAFEGGLSFSLGDIMIPPEKHEMIAKANVEVDGIISNYNMGLITNNERYNQVIDVWTSANATLTELAMKRISEDKQGFNSVFMMLDSGARGSKEQIRQLTPPAPVPGRFPRQCPDGAGSPGHMR
;
A
#
# COMPACT_ATOMS: atom_id res chain seq x y z
N LYS A 1 30.74 -6.19 5.62
CA LYS A 1 31.14 -5.75 6.98
C LYS A 1 31.86 -4.42 6.89
N ILE A 2 31.49 -3.48 7.72
CA ILE A 2 32.15 -2.16 7.82
C ILE A 2 32.55 -1.88 9.28
N ARG A 3 33.52 -1.00 9.45
CA ARG A 3 33.87 -0.45 10.76
C ARG A 3 33.04 0.81 10.95
N ALA A 4 32.02 0.76 11.82
CA ALA A 4 31.15 1.88 12.10
C ALA A 4 31.48 2.51 13.46
N LYS A 5 31.28 3.83 13.55
CA LYS A 5 31.31 4.58 14.81
C LYS A 5 29.96 4.38 15.51
N ASP A 6 29.97 3.97 16.74
CA ASP A 6 28.79 3.80 17.58
C ASP A 6 29.06 4.34 18.98
N PHE A 7 28.02 4.64 19.75
CA PHE A 7 28.18 5.08 21.13
C PHE A 7 27.86 3.92 22.08
N ASP A 8 28.73 3.73 23.09
CA ASP A 8 28.45 2.76 24.14
C ASP A 8 27.44 3.34 25.14
N LYS A 9 26.96 2.50 26.05
CA LYS A 9 26.01 2.89 27.13
C LYS A 9 26.54 4.01 28.03
N SER A 10 27.86 4.20 28.07
CA SER A 10 28.54 5.30 28.77
C SER A 10 28.63 6.59 27.96
N GLY A 11 28.21 6.60 26.68
CA GLY A 11 28.33 7.74 25.77
C GLY A 11 29.72 7.89 25.13
N GLU A 12 30.62 6.91 25.29
CA GLU A 12 31.93 6.91 24.67
C GLU A 12 31.85 6.33 23.23
N LEU A 13 32.68 6.90 22.37
CA LEU A 13 32.74 6.58 20.94
C LEU A 13 33.52 5.27 20.74
N VAL A 14 32.81 4.21 20.32
CA VAL A 14 33.36 2.87 20.11
C VAL A 14 33.28 2.49 18.64
N PHE A 15 34.32 1.86 18.12
CA PHE A 15 34.30 1.29 16.78
C PHE A 15 33.87 -0.16 16.81
N ARG A 16 32.78 -0.48 16.11
CA ARG A 16 32.28 -1.85 15.96
C ARG A 16 32.31 -2.29 14.51
N ILE A 17 32.56 -3.59 14.28
CA ILE A 17 32.41 -4.20 12.97
C ILE A 17 30.96 -4.65 12.85
N ILE A 18 30.22 -4.05 11.91
CA ILE A 18 28.79 -4.28 11.73
C ILE A 18 28.56 -4.86 10.31
N GLU A 19 27.68 -5.82 10.21
CA GLU A 19 27.15 -6.26 8.91
C GLU A 19 26.01 -5.33 8.51
N THR A 20 26.14 -4.76 7.32
CA THR A 20 25.17 -3.76 6.82
C THR A 20 25.10 -3.80 5.30
N THR A 21 24.18 -3.06 4.71
CA THR A 21 24.02 -2.89 3.26
C THR A 21 24.60 -1.55 2.80
N VAL A 22 24.89 -1.45 1.50
CA VAL A 22 25.41 -0.21 0.90
C VAL A 22 24.48 0.98 1.13
N GLY A 23 23.17 0.79 0.94
CA GLY A 23 22.18 1.85 1.15
C GLY A 23 22.18 2.42 2.58
N ARG A 24 22.38 1.56 3.60
CA ARG A 24 22.49 2.02 5.00
C ARG A 24 23.79 2.79 5.24
N VAL A 25 24.87 2.39 4.59
CA VAL A 25 26.14 3.15 4.68
C VAL A 25 25.97 4.54 4.10
N LEU A 26 25.38 4.65 2.92
CA LEU A 26 25.10 5.92 2.25
C LEU A 26 24.19 6.82 3.10
N PHE A 27 23.14 6.24 3.68
CA PHE A 27 22.25 6.96 4.59
C PHE A 27 22.99 7.49 5.81
N ASN A 28 23.85 6.68 6.43
CA ASN A 28 24.61 7.09 7.61
C ASN A 28 25.68 8.17 7.34
N GLN A 29 26.04 8.43 6.09
CA GLN A 29 26.90 9.58 5.74
C GLN A 29 26.21 10.93 5.98
N VAL A 30 24.87 10.93 5.95
CA VAL A 30 24.07 12.13 6.13
C VAL A 30 23.60 12.30 7.58
N VAL A 31 23.56 11.21 8.33
CA VAL A 31 23.16 11.21 9.75
C VAL A 31 24.18 11.96 10.60
N PRO A 32 23.75 12.86 11.50
CA PRO A 32 24.65 13.52 12.44
C PRO A 32 25.42 12.54 13.32
N GLU A 33 26.71 12.76 13.52
CA GLU A 33 27.59 11.81 14.25
C GLU A 33 27.09 11.46 15.66
N LYS A 34 26.40 12.40 16.32
CA LYS A 34 25.83 12.22 17.67
C LYS A 34 24.74 11.15 17.76
N SER A 35 24.15 10.76 16.63
CA SER A 35 23.02 9.80 16.60
C SER A 35 23.47 8.34 16.54
N GLY A 36 24.78 8.06 16.35
CA GLY A 36 25.29 6.72 16.16
C GLY A 36 24.93 6.13 14.79
N PHE A 37 25.31 4.85 14.57
CA PHE A 37 25.10 4.15 13.30
C PHE A 37 23.73 3.49 13.25
N ILE A 38 22.90 3.88 12.29
CA ILE A 38 21.55 3.35 12.09
C ILE A 38 21.61 2.15 11.13
N ASN A 39 21.30 0.93 11.62
CA ASN A 39 21.38 -0.31 10.87
C ASN A 39 20.02 -1.03 10.75
N GLU A 40 18.94 -0.28 10.67
CA GLU A 40 17.59 -0.84 10.49
C GLU A 40 17.02 -0.54 9.09
N VAL A 41 15.92 -1.21 8.74
CA VAL A 41 15.20 -0.92 7.51
C VAL A 41 14.37 0.35 7.72
N LEU A 42 14.64 1.36 6.90
CA LEU A 42 13.99 2.67 7.02
C LEU A 42 12.61 2.63 6.37
N THR A 43 11.58 2.51 7.19
CA THR A 43 10.20 2.75 6.82
C THR A 43 9.81 4.20 7.14
N LYS A 44 8.66 4.64 6.64
CA LYS A 44 8.12 5.97 6.97
C LYS A 44 7.99 6.20 8.49
N LYS A 45 7.65 5.15 9.26
CA LYS A 45 7.54 5.22 10.72
C LYS A 45 8.92 5.32 11.37
N SER A 46 9.85 4.41 11.03
CA SER A 46 11.21 4.42 11.56
C SER A 46 11.91 5.74 11.27
N LEU A 47 11.76 6.29 10.06
CA LEU A 47 12.37 7.57 9.71
C LEU A 47 11.84 8.73 10.58
N ARG A 48 10.53 8.74 10.88
CA ARG A 48 9.94 9.74 11.79
C ARG A 48 10.52 9.63 13.19
N ASP A 49 10.69 8.42 13.71
CA ASP A 49 11.23 8.16 15.04
C ASP A 49 12.72 8.58 15.10
N ILE A 50 13.49 8.31 14.05
CA ILE A 50 14.88 8.75 13.90
C ILE A 50 14.98 10.28 13.90
N ILE A 51 14.15 10.96 13.11
CA ILE A 51 14.12 12.44 13.08
C ILE A 51 13.81 13.01 14.47
N GLY A 52 12.83 12.41 15.17
CA GLY A 52 12.50 12.80 16.54
C GLY A 52 13.65 12.61 17.53
N ASN A 53 14.42 11.53 17.38
CA ASN A 53 15.60 11.27 18.20
C ASN A 53 16.75 12.25 17.87
N ILE A 54 17.00 12.50 16.58
CA ILE A 54 18.02 13.47 16.16
C ILE A 54 17.70 14.86 16.70
N LEU A 55 16.44 15.29 16.63
CA LEU A 55 16.02 16.59 17.17
C LEU A 55 16.27 16.72 18.68
N LYS A 56 16.18 15.62 19.43
CA LYS A 56 16.48 15.61 20.87
C LYS A 56 17.99 15.64 21.18
N LEU A 57 18.81 15.06 20.30
CA LEU A 57 20.26 14.92 20.47
C LEU A 57 21.05 16.10 19.88
N THR A 58 20.45 16.79 18.90
CA THR A 58 21.08 17.88 18.17
C THR A 58 20.28 19.18 18.31
N SER A 59 20.65 20.20 17.56
CA SER A 59 19.91 21.45 17.47
C SER A 59 18.90 21.47 16.33
N VAL A 60 17.94 22.41 16.37
CA VAL A 60 16.95 22.59 15.29
C VAL A 60 17.64 22.89 13.94
N PRO A 61 18.66 23.76 13.83
CA PRO A 61 19.37 23.96 12.56
C PRO A 61 20.05 22.70 12.04
N GLU A 62 20.76 21.94 12.89
CA GLU A 62 21.42 20.68 12.48
C GLU A 62 20.40 19.65 11.99
N THR A 63 19.21 19.59 12.62
CA THR A 63 18.13 18.72 12.18
C THR A 63 17.56 19.18 10.82
N ALA A 64 17.45 20.48 10.57
CA ALA A 64 16.99 21.02 9.29
C ALA A 64 17.98 20.67 8.16
N ASP A 65 19.27 20.85 8.39
CA ASP A 65 20.33 20.47 7.45
C ASP A 65 20.29 18.96 7.14
N PHE A 66 20.05 18.13 8.15
CA PHE A 66 19.89 16.69 7.97
C PHE A 66 18.69 16.36 7.08
N LEU A 67 17.54 17.01 7.29
CA LEU A 67 16.34 16.80 6.46
C LEU A 67 16.56 17.23 5.01
N ASP A 68 17.25 18.35 4.78
CA ASP A 68 17.57 18.81 3.43
C ASP A 68 18.54 17.85 2.71
N LYS A 69 19.53 17.31 3.43
CA LYS A 69 20.45 16.30 2.89
C LYS A 69 19.73 15.00 2.55
N ILE A 70 18.83 14.51 3.41
CA ILE A 70 18.01 13.31 3.10
C ILE A 70 17.16 13.54 1.86
N LYS A 71 16.50 14.68 1.78
CA LYS A 71 15.67 15.06 0.63
C LYS A 71 16.49 15.04 -0.66
N SER A 72 17.65 15.71 -0.66
CA SER A 72 18.54 15.79 -1.83
C SER A 72 19.06 14.41 -2.22
N MET A 73 19.49 13.60 -1.24
CA MET A 73 19.93 12.23 -1.46
C MET A 73 18.82 11.35 -2.06
N GLY A 74 17.59 11.45 -1.54
CA GLY A 74 16.44 10.72 -2.05
C GLY A 74 16.14 11.05 -3.50
N PHE A 75 16.18 12.33 -3.88
CA PHE A 75 15.98 12.75 -5.27
C PHE A 75 17.11 12.29 -6.19
N SER A 76 18.38 12.42 -5.76
CA SER A 76 19.53 11.93 -6.55
C SER A 76 19.45 10.45 -6.83
N PHE A 77 19.20 9.62 -5.83
CA PHE A 77 19.11 8.16 -6.02
C PHE A 77 17.87 7.74 -6.80
N ALA A 78 16.75 8.44 -6.66
CA ALA A 78 15.56 8.19 -7.48
C ALA A 78 15.84 8.50 -8.96
N PHE A 79 16.57 9.56 -9.24
CA PHE A 79 16.97 9.96 -10.59
C PHE A 79 18.00 8.98 -11.18
N GLU A 80 19.08 8.67 -10.46
CA GLU A 80 20.11 7.73 -10.89
C GLU A 80 19.55 6.31 -11.10
N GLY A 81 18.64 5.87 -10.22
CA GLY A 81 17.96 4.60 -10.34
C GLY A 81 16.91 4.52 -11.44
N GLY A 82 16.61 5.65 -12.12
CA GLY A 82 15.59 5.71 -13.16
C GLY A 82 14.20 5.29 -12.69
N LEU A 83 13.84 5.62 -11.43
CA LEU A 83 12.56 5.23 -10.83
C LEU A 83 11.41 6.02 -11.46
N SER A 84 10.81 5.43 -12.47
CA SER A 84 9.58 5.92 -13.10
C SER A 84 8.52 4.83 -13.07
N PHE A 85 7.27 5.20 -13.16
CA PHE A 85 6.16 4.25 -13.20
C PHE A 85 5.21 4.59 -14.35
N SER A 86 4.61 3.56 -14.90
CA SER A 86 3.60 3.66 -15.96
C SER A 86 2.38 2.82 -15.59
N LEU A 87 1.30 2.98 -16.36
CA LEU A 87 0.12 2.11 -16.22
C LEU A 87 0.44 0.64 -16.51
N GLY A 88 1.47 0.36 -17.31
CA GLY A 88 1.94 -1.00 -17.60
C GLY A 88 2.61 -1.69 -16.41
N ASP A 89 3.07 -0.96 -15.39
CA ASP A 89 3.65 -1.53 -14.18
C ASP A 89 2.57 -2.05 -13.20
N ILE A 90 1.30 -1.73 -13.46
CA ILE A 90 0.16 -2.27 -12.71
C ILE A 90 -0.27 -3.57 -13.38
N MET A 91 0.24 -4.68 -12.87
CA MET A 91 -0.07 -6.01 -13.41
C MET A 91 -1.49 -6.44 -13.01
N ILE A 92 -2.33 -6.64 -14.03
CA ILE A 92 -3.67 -7.18 -13.83
C ILE A 92 -3.58 -8.71 -13.87
N PRO A 93 -4.02 -9.44 -12.82
CA PRO A 93 -4.00 -10.89 -12.81
C PRO A 93 -4.89 -11.46 -13.94
N PRO A 94 -4.44 -12.43 -14.73
CA PRO A 94 -5.28 -13.07 -15.77
C PRO A 94 -6.47 -13.81 -15.17
N GLU A 95 -6.36 -14.30 -13.94
CA GLU A 95 -7.42 -14.96 -13.19
C GLU A 95 -8.61 -14.06 -12.87
N LYS A 96 -8.46 -12.75 -13.07
CA LYS A 96 -9.51 -11.74 -12.83
C LYS A 96 -10.84 -12.10 -13.51
N HIS A 97 -10.80 -12.48 -14.79
CA HIS A 97 -12.01 -12.76 -15.54
C HIS A 97 -12.76 -13.97 -15.01
N GLU A 98 -12.05 -15.01 -14.62
CA GLU A 98 -12.64 -16.22 -14.03
C GLU A 98 -13.25 -15.93 -12.65
N MET A 99 -12.57 -15.14 -11.84
CA MET A 99 -13.06 -14.78 -10.50
C MET A 99 -14.33 -13.92 -10.59
N ILE A 100 -14.34 -12.95 -11.50
CA ILE A 100 -15.53 -12.12 -11.74
C ILE A 100 -16.69 -12.98 -12.27
N ALA A 101 -16.43 -13.92 -13.19
CA ALA A 101 -17.46 -14.83 -13.69
C ALA A 101 -18.06 -15.70 -12.58
N LYS A 102 -17.23 -16.25 -11.69
CA LYS A 102 -17.71 -17.02 -10.52
C LYS A 102 -18.55 -16.15 -9.58
N ALA A 103 -18.08 -14.94 -9.25
CA ALA A 103 -18.83 -14.02 -8.41
C ALA A 103 -20.18 -13.64 -9.04
N ASN A 104 -20.26 -13.44 -10.34
CA ASN A 104 -21.53 -13.18 -11.03
C ASN A 104 -22.50 -14.35 -10.93
N VAL A 105 -22.05 -15.59 -11.10
CA VAL A 105 -22.88 -16.77 -10.94
C VAL A 105 -23.45 -16.89 -9.52
N GLU A 106 -22.65 -16.60 -8.50
CA GLU A 106 -23.12 -16.56 -7.11
C GLU A 106 -24.16 -15.46 -6.89
N VAL A 107 -23.93 -14.26 -7.43
CA VAL A 107 -24.89 -13.14 -7.36
C VAL A 107 -26.20 -13.48 -8.07
N ASP A 108 -26.15 -14.10 -9.24
CA ASP A 108 -27.35 -14.55 -9.98
C ASP A 108 -28.16 -15.57 -9.17
N GLY A 109 -27.47 -16.48 -8.46
CA GLY A 109 -28.10 -17.40 -7.52
C GLY A 109 -28.82 -16.66 -6.35
N ILE A 110 -28.19 -15.65 -5.77
CA ILE A 110 -28.80 -14.83 -4.71
C ILE A 110 -30.04 -14.08 -5.23
N ILE A 111 -29.95 -13.52 -6.43
CA ILE A 111 -31.07 -12.82 -7.08
C ILE A 111 -32.23 -13.80 -7.36
N SER A 112 -31.92 -15.02 -7.82
CA SER A 112 -32.92 -16.06 -8.03
C SER A 112 -33.64 -16.43 -6.74
N ASN A 113 -32.89 -16.60 -5.63
CA ASN A 113 -33.46 -16.88 -4.31
C ASN A 113 -34.39 -15.74 -3.83
N TYR A 114 -33.99 -14.51 -4.08
CA TYR A 114 -34.85 -13.37 -3.78
C TYR A 114 -36.13 -13.34 -4.61
N ASN A 115 -36.03 -13.62 -5.91
CA ASN A 115 -37.19 -13.65 -6.80
C ASN A 115 -38.17 -14.81 -6.45
N MET A 116 -37.68 -15.90 -5.90
CA MET A 116 -38.47 -17.00 -5.37
C MET A 116 -39.09 -16.70 -3.99
N GLY A 117 -38.78 -15.56 -3.39
CA GLY A 117 -39.28 -15.17 -2.06
C GLY A 117 -38.60 -15.88 -0.89
N LEU A 118 -37.44 -16.54 -1.10
CA LEU A 118 -36.74 -17.31 -0.07
C LEU A 118 -35.93 -16.40 0.87
N ILE A 119 -35.53 -15.23 0.40
CA ILE A 119 -34.73 -14.26 1.16
C ILE A 119 -35.36 -12.86 1.08
N THR A 120 -35.09 -12.05 2.10
CA THR A 120 -35.53 -10.65 2.14
C THR A 120 -34.62 -9.75 1.30
N ASN A 121 -35.08 -8.54 0.98
CA ASN A 121 -34.29 -7.57 0.24
C ASN A 121 -32.99 -7.18 0.97
N ASN A 122 -33.03 -7.09 2.30
CA ASN A 122 -31.85 -6.78 3.11
C ASN A 122 -30.84 -7.93 3.08
N GLU A 123 -31.29 -9.17 3.16
CA GLU A 123 -30.43 -10.35 3.06
C GLU A 123 -29.79 -10.44 1.68
N ARG A 124 -30.57 -10.26 0.61
CA ARG A 124 -30.04 -10.19 -0.75
C ARG A 124 -28.92 -9.14 -0.86
N TYR A 125 -29.16 -7.93 -0.35
CA TYR A 125 -28.18 -6.84 -0.40
C TYR A 125 -26.91 -7.19 0.34
N ASN A 126 -27.01 -7.72 1.56
CA ASN A 126 -25.86 -8.11 2.35
C ASN A 126 -25.07 -9.26 1.71
N GLN A 127 -25.76 -10.31 1.22
CA GLN A 127 -25.10 -11.44 0.56
C GLN A 127 -24.36 -11.02 -0.72
N VAL A 128 -24.92 -10.12 -1.53
CA VAL A 128 -24.25 -9.60 -2.72
C VAL A 128 -23.01 -8.78 -2.35
N ILE A 129 -23.07 -7.97 -1.27
CA ILE A 129 -21.90 -7.24 -0.78
C ILE A 129 -20.82 -8.20 -0.30
N ASP A 130 -21.17 -9.24 0.43
CA ASP A 130 -20.24 -10.22 0.95
C ASP A 130 -19.49 -10.95 -0.17
N VAL A 131 -20.20 -11.39 -1.22
CA VAL A 131 -19.60 -12.01 -2.41
C VAL A 131 -18.58 -11.07 -3.06
N TRP A 132 -18.96 -9.82 -3.31
CA TRP A 132 -18.06 -8.87 -3.95
C TRP A 132 -16.90 -8.44 -3.05
N THR A 133 -17.11 -8.34 -1.75
CA THR A 133 -16.05 -8.01 -0.79
C THR A 133 -15.02 -9.12 -0.74
N SER A 134 -15.45 -10.38 -0.69
CA SER A 134 -14.58 -11.55 -0.73
C SER A 134 -13.79 -11.64 -2.04
N ALA A 135 -14.47 -11.50 -3.19
CA ALA A 135 -13.82 -11.51 -4.50
C ALA A 135 -12.78 -10.39 -4.64
N ASN A 136 -13.10 -9.17 -4.16
CA ASN A 136 -12.18 -8.04 -4.18
C ASN A 136 -10.96 -8.27 -3.28
N ALA A 137 -11.14 -8.84 -2.09
CA ALA A 137 -10.04 -9.14 -1.18
C ALA A 137 -9.06 -10.12 -1.83
N THR A 138 -9.57 -11.24 -2.35
CA THR A 138 -8.76 -12.27 -3.01
C THR A 138 -8.03 -11.72 -4.24
N LEU A 139 -8.73 -10.94 -5.08
CA LEU A 139 -8.12 -10.32 -6.27
C LEU A 139 -7.02 -9.31 -5.90
N THR A 140 -7.22 -8.56 -4.82
CA THR A 140 -6.22 -7.61 -4.33
C THR A 140 -4.97 -8.33 -3.86
N GLU A 141 -5.11 -9.45 -3.13
CA GLU A 141 -3.98 -10.25 -2.69
C GLU A 141 -3.19 -10.84 -3.86
N LEU A 142 -3.88 -11.38 -4.86
CA LEU A 142 -3.25 -11.90 -6.08
C LEU A 142 -2.52 -10.80 -6.86
N ALA A 143 -3.13 -9.62 -7.00
CA ALA A 143 -2.52 -8.48 -7.66
C ALA A 143 -1.26 -8.02 -6.91
N MET A 144 -1.34 -7.89 -5.59
CA MET A 144 -0.20 -7.51 -4.76
C MET A 144 0.94 -8.51 -4.85
N LYS A 145 0.63 -9.81 -4.83
CA LYS A 145 1.62 -10.87 -4.99
C LYS A 145 2.33 -10.76 -6.34
N ARG A 146 1.58 -10.60 -7.42
CA ARG A 146 2.17 -10.45 -8.77
C ARG A 146 3.05 -9.21 -8.91
N ILE A 147 2.58 -8.06 -8.41
CA ILE A 147 3.37 -6.82 -8.44
C ILE A 147 4.66 -6.97 -7.61
N SER A 148 4.61 -7.72 -6.49
CA SER A 148 5.79 -7.97 -5.65
C SER A 148 6.81 -8.92 -6.29
N GLU A 149 6.35 -9.84 -7.14
CA GLU A 149 7.20 -10.82 -7.85
C GLU A 149 7.73 -10.26 -9.19
N ASP A 150 7.09 -9.21 -9.72
CA ASP A 150 7.50 -8.58 -10.96
C ASP A 150 8.88 -7.96 -10.87
N LYS A 151 9.67 -8.08 -11.96
CA LYS A 151 11.05 -7.55 -12.05
C LYS A 151 11.93 -7.93 -10.85
N GLN A 152 11.72 -9.12 -10.27
CA GLN A 152 12.45 -9.59 -9.09
C GLN A 152 12.30 -8.67 -7.85
N GLY A 153 11.13 -8.05 -7.70
CA GLY A 153 10.83 -7.09 -6.62
C GLY A 153 11.19 -5.64 -6.92
N PHE A 154 11.68 -5.34 -8.12
CA PHE A 154 12.01 -3.96 -8.57
C PHE A 154 10.89 -3.30 -9.38
N ASN A 155 9.64 -3.71 -9.20
CA ASN A 155 8.51 -2.97 -9.74
C ASN A 155 8.38 -1.63 -9.03
N SER A 156 8.40 -0.52 -9.80
CA SER A 156 8.41 0.84 -9.24
C SER A 156 7.18 1.14 -8.39
N VAL A 157 6.01 0.61 -8.77
CA VAL A 157 4.76 0.76 -8.00
C VAL A 157 4.84 0.00 -6.68
N PHE A 158 5.39 -1.22 -6.70
CA PHE A 158 5.61 -2.00 -5.49
C PHE A 158 6.59 -1.32 -4.54
N MET A 159 7.73 -0.86 -5.04
CA MET A 159 8.74 -0.15 -4.23
C MET A 159 8.18 1.10 -3.56
N MET A 160 7.37 1.87 -4.29
CA MET A 160 6.72 3.07 -3.76
C MET A 160 5.71 2.74 -2.65
N LEU A 161 4.98 1.64 -2.79
CA LEU A 161 4.00 1.17 -1.82
C LEU A 161 4.68 0.57 -0.58
N ASP A 162 5.66 -0.31 -0.78
CA ASP A 162 6.37 -1.03 0.29
C ASP A 162 7.17 -0.07 1.17
N SER A 163 7.85 0.89 0.58
CA SER A 163 8.55 1.94 1.32
C SER A 163 7.61 2.88 2.10
N GLY A 164 6.32 2.89 1.77
CA GLY A 164 5.35 3.81 2.35
C GLY A 164 5.52 5.27 1.90
N ALA A 165 6.29 5.51 0.84
CA ALA A 165 6.51 6.85 0.30
C ALA A 165 5.21 7.46 -0.22
N ARG A 166 4.50 6.73 -1.06
CA ARG A 166 3.19 7.10 -1.60
C ARG A 166 2.40 5.86 -1.99
N GLY A 167 1.08 6.02 -2.01
CA GLY A 167 0.17 4.95 -2.33
C GLY A 167 -0.26 4.14 -1.11
N SER A 168 -1.39 3.47 -1.27
CA SER A 168 -1.90 2.51 -0.31
C SER A 168 -2.41 1.27 -1.05
N LYS A 169 -2.53 0.14 -0.35
CA LYS A 169 -3.13 -1.09 -0.91
C LYS A 169 -4.52 -0.83 -1.47
N GLU A 170 -5.28 0.07 -0.83
CA GLU A 170 -6.61 0.48 -1.29
C GLU A 170 -6.59 1.20 -2.63
N GLN A 171 -5.59 2.04 -2.88
CA GLN A 171 -5.43 2.71 -4.17
C GLN A 171 -5.08 1.74 -5.28
N ILE A 172 -4.22 0.75 -5.03
CA ILE A 172 -3.93 -0.32 -5.99
C ILE A 172 -5.17 -1.17 -6.23
N ARG A 173 -5.93 -1.48 -5.17
CA ARG A 173 -7.22 -2.14 -5.30
C ARG A 173 -8.19 -1.40 -6.23
N GLN A 174 -8.21 -0.08 -6.19
CA GLN A 174 -9.06 0.74 -7.08
C GLN A 174 -8.60 0.71 -8.54
N LEU A 175 -7.30 0.51 -8.79
CA LEU A 175 -6.73 0.46 -10.14
C LEU A 175 -6.81 -0.93 -10.77
N THR A 176 -6.84 -1.98 -9.95
CA THR A 176 -6.77 -3.37 -10.43
C THR A 176 -8.09 -3.90 -10.98
N PRO A 177 -9.27 -3.62 -10.44
CA PRO A 177 -10.54 -4.08 -11.02
C PRO A 177 -11.58 -3.00 -11.25
N PRO A 178 -12.47 -3.19 -12.21
CA PRO A 178 -13.84 -2.81 -12.06
C PRO A 178 -14.61 -3.97 -11.41
N ALA A 179 -14.42 -4.23 -10.12
CA ALA A 179 -15.47 -4.89 -9.38
C ALA A 179 -16.49 -3.82 -8.99
N PRO A 180 -17.78 -4.13 -8.99
CA PRO A 180 -18.78 -3.20 -8.49
C PRO A 180 -18.39 -2.77 -7.07
N VAL A 181 -18.14 -1.49 -6.87
CA VAL A 181 -17.78 -0.97 -5.55
C VAL A 181 -19.00 -1.16 -4.64
N PRO A 182 -18.86 -1.83 -3.48
CA PRO A 182 -19.96 -1.88 -2.50
C PRO A 182 -20.40 -0.43 -2.19
N GLY A 183 -21.65 -0.12 -2.47
CA GLY A 183 -22.21 1.23 -2.31
C GLY A 183 -22.65 1.91 -3.62
N ARG A 184 -22.25 1.43 -4.79
CA ARG A 184 -22.81 1.86 -6.09
C ARG A 184 -23.98 0.98 -6.57
N PHE A 185 -24.37 -0.02 -5.82
CA PHE A 185 -25.63 -0.68 -6.10
C PHE A 185 -26.77 0.24 -5.75
N PRO A 186 -27.64 0.58 -6.71
CA PRO A 186 -28.84 1.34 -6.36
C PRO A 186 -29.61 0.57 -5.29
N ARG A 187 -29.90 1.21 -4.17
CA ARG A 187 -30.82 0.65 -3.15
C ARG A 187 -32.23 0.45 -3.71
N GLN A 188 -32.47 0.97 -4.90
CA GLN A 188 -33.71 0.79 -5.63
C GLN A 188 -33.58 -0.42 -6.56
N CYS A 189 -34.31 -1.45 -6.25
CA CYS A 189 -34.82 -2.33 -7.32
C CYS A 189 -35.57 -1.46 -8.32
N PRO A 190 -35.50 -1.75 -9.62
CA PRO A 190 -36.50 -1.26 -10.53
C PRO A 190 -37.82 -1.98 -10.21
N ASP A 191 -38.45 -1.61 -9.11
CA ASP A 191 -39.87 -1.87 -8.91
C ASP A 191 -40.64 -0.95 -9.87
N GLY A 192 -40.46 -1.27 -11.15
CA GLY A 192 -41.34 -0.81 -12.20
C GLY A 192 -42.67 -1.58 -12.17
N ALA A 193 -43.29 -1.63 -11.01
CA ALA A 193 -44.73 -1.90 -10.92
C ALA A 193 -45.40 -0.57 -10.63
N GLY A 194 -45.87 0.04 -11.71
CA GLY A 194 -46.66 1.27 -11.63
C GLY A 194 -47.82 1.12 -10.65
N SER A 195 -47.85 1.97 -9.64
CA SER A 195 -49.08 2.29 -8.95
C SER A 195 -50.04 2.94 -9.95
N PRO A 196 -51.25 2.40 -10.16
CA PRO A 196 -52.23 3.04 -10.99
C PRO A 196 -52.66 4.32 -10.28
N GLY A 197 -52.59 5.42 -11.04
CA GLY A 197 -52.96 6.75 -10.59
C GLY A 197 -54.29 6.80 -9.89
N HIS A 198 -54.36 7.50 -8.79
CA HIS A 198 -55.59 8.11 -8.31
C HIS A 198 -55.65 9.50 -8.92
N MET A 199 -56.44 9.60 -9.99
CA MET A 199 -57.09 10.86 -10.35
C MET A 199 -58.06 11.26 -9.22
N ARG A 200 -57.86 12.37 -8.63
CA ARG A 200 -58.89 13.38 -8.35
C ARG A 200 -58.22 14.71 -8.07
#